data_092ab44e0586317555c2b0b2473d08c0
#
_entry.id   092ab44e0586317555c2b0b2473d08c0
#
_cell.length_a   1.000
_cell.length_b   1.000
_cell.length_c   1.000
_cell.angle_alpha   90.00
_cell.angle_beta   90.00
_cell.angle_gamma   90.00
#
_symmetry.space_group_name_H-M   'P 1'
#
loop_
_entity.id
_entity.type
_entity.pdbx_description
1 polymer ?
#
loop_
_entity_poly.entity_id
_entity_poly.type
_entity_poly.pdbx_seq_one_letter_code
_entity_poly.pdbx_strand_id
1 'polypeptide(L)'
;MLHSPTDLAHRRTRPVHWLATATALAALIAGAGLLQPGRATGATPAPGPDAAPGPTAPDAHAAAYPLDCKGTPRTVTEAAQGDLDGDGRPETVAAVRCDAGSGTPPHALYVLAQDPRADSAPRVVATLLDAGQRRNVTGLTVRDGYVAAHLLGYSSPSVPRYEPDVKQLAKWRWTGGKFRQELTDSAAGRV
;
A
#
# COMPACT_ATOMS: atom_id res chain seq x y z
N MET A 1 -53.52 -42.35 -33.83
CA MET A 1 -52.59 -42.73 -32.74
C MET A 1 -52.55 -41.57 -31.77
N LEU A 2 -53.21 -41.74 -30.64
CA LEU A 2 -53.42 -40.70 -29.59
C LEU A 2 -52.28 -40.76 -28.61
N HIS A 3 -51.60 -39.62 -28.42
CA HIS A 3 -50.64 -39.48 -27.33
C HIS A 3 -51.34 -38.77 -26.16
N SER A 4 -51.47 -39.49 -25.06
CA SER A 4 -51.98 -38.96 -23.80
C SER A 4 -51.01 -37.97 -23.19
N PRO A 5 -51.46 -36.82 -22.61
CA PRO A 5 -50.63 -35.94 -21.82
C PRO A 5 -50.43 -36.52 -20.42
N THR A 6 -49.20 -36.62 -20.01
CA THR A 6 -48.81 -37.00 -18.65
C THR A 6 -49.21 -35.91 -17.68
N ASP A 7 -50.08 -36.29 -16.77
CA ASP A 7 -50.62 -35.48 -15.66
C ASP A 7 -49.48 -35.19 -14.65
N LEU A 8 -49.03 -33.96 -14.58
CA LEU A 8 -48.10 -33.52 -13.56
C LEU A 8 -48.87 -33.28 -12.27
N ALA A 9 -48.85 -34.28 -11.39
CA ALA A 9 -49.42 -34.19 -10.06
C ALA A 9 -48.77 -33.05 -9.29
N HIS A 10 -49.46 -31.93 -9.15
CA HIS A 10 -49.09 -30.85 -8.25
C HIS A 10 -49.15 -31.36 -6.81
N ARG A 11 -47.95 -31.65 -6.24
CA ARG A 11 -47.84 -31.92 -4.80
C ARG A 11 -48.27 -30.66 -4.04
N ARG A 12 -49.49 -30.68 -3.54
CA ARG A 12 -49.95 -29.70 -2.54
C ARG A 12 -49.09 -29.88 -1.28
N THR A 13 -48.10 -29.06 -1.11
CA THR A 13 -47.36 -28.93 0.16
C THR A 13 -48.31 -28.39 1.22
N ARG A 14 -48.59 -29.20 2.24
CA ARG A 14 -49.44 -28.77 3.36
C ARG A 14 -48.75 -27.61 4.11
N PRO A 15 -49.47 -26.54 4.48
CA PRO A 15 -48.88 -25.38 5.11
C PRO A 15 -48.16 -25.70 6.42
N VAL A 16 -48.50 -26.78 7.10
CA VAL A 16 -47.83 -27.29 8.31
C VAL A 16 -46.36 -27.65 8.11
N HIS A 17 -45.97 -28.08 6.90
CA HIS A 17 -44.56 -28.41 6.61
C HIS A 17 -43.70 -27.11 6.52
N TRP A 18 -44.27 -26.05 6.02
CA TRP A 18 -43.56 -24.74 5.98
C TRP A 18 -43.35 -24.12 7.35
N LEU A 19 -44.35 -24.25 8.24
CA LEU A 19 -44.25 -23.79 9.62
C LEU A 19 -43.21 -24.60 10.40
N ALA A 20 -43.17 -25.94 10.23
CA ALA A 20 -42.18 -26.78 10.88
C ALA A 20 -40.75 -26.48 10.40
N THR A 21 -40.54 -26.22 9.11
CA THR A 21 -39.23 -25.89 8.56
C THR A 21 -38.78 -24.50 9.01
N ALA A 22 -39.70 -23.53 9.05
CA ALA A 22 -39.36 -22.15 9.51
C ALA A 22 -38.97 -22.11 10.99
N THR A 23 -39.68 -22.89 11.84
CA THR A 23 -39.35 -22.97 13.27
C THR A 23 -38.02 -23.68 13.52
N ALA A 24 -37.71 -24.73 12.78
CA ALA A 24 -36.43 -25.42 12.89
C ALA A 24 -35.25 -24.55 12.47
N LEU A 25 -35.39 -23.77 11.39
CA LEU A 25 -34.36 -22.80 10.94
C LEU A 25 -34.19 -21.67 11.95
N ALA A 26 -35.26 -21.14 12.52
CA ALA A 26 -35.17 -20.09 13.55
C ALA A 26 -34.46 -20.58 14.81
N ALA A 27 -34.71 -21.82 15.26
CA ALA A 27 -34.05 -22.43 16.39
C ALA A 27 -32.54 -22.67 16.15
N LEU A 28 -32.13 -23.06 14.93
CA LEU A 28 -30.74 -23.21 14.54
C LEU A 28 -30.00 -21.87 14.53
N ILE A 29 -30.62 -20.80 14.02
CA ILE A 29 -30.02 -19.46 13.99
C ILE A 29 -29.87 -18.91 15.41
N ALA A 30 -30.88 -19.08 16.27
CA ALA A 30 -30.81 -18.64 17.66
C ALA A 30 -29.77 -19.44 18.46
N GLY A 31 -29.67 -20.78 18.23
CA GLY A 31 -28.69 -21.64 18.90
C GLY A 31 -27.25 -21.33 18.46
N ALA A 32 -27.03 -21.02 17.18
CA ALA A 32 -25.71 -20.61 16.69
C ALA A 32 -25.26 -19.26 17.27
N GLY A 33 -26.19 -18.34 17.54
CA GLY A 33 -25.91 -17.07 18.19
C GLY A 33 -25.43 -17.20 19.65
N LEU A 34 -25.90 -18.22 20.35
CA LEU A 34 -25.51 -18.50 21.74
C LEU A 34 -24.16 -19.23 21.87
N LEU A 35 -23.73 -19.91 20.78
CA LEU A 35 -22.47 -20.64 20.73
C LEU A 35 -21.36 -19.84 20.05
N GLN A 36 -21.65 -18.65 19.53
CA GLN A 36 -20.61 -17.77 19.03
C GLN A 36 -19.76 -17.31 20.23
N PRO A 37 -18.46 -17.68 20.30
CA PRO A 37 -17.57 -17.02 21.22
C PRO A 37 -17.70 -15.53 20.93
N GLY A 38 -17.96 -14.71 21.97
CA GLY A 38 -18.12 -13.27 21.84
C GLY A 38 -17.07 -12.78 20.85
N ARG A 39 -17.47 -11.95 19.88
CA ARG A 39 -16.50 -11.30 19.00
C ARG A 39 -15.43 -10.78 19.92
N ALA A 40 -14.23 -11.38 19.86
CA ALA A 40 -13.06 -10.73 20.37
C ALA A 40 -12.99 -9.42 19.56
N THR A 41 -13.61 -8.36 20.07
CA THR A 41 -13.13 -7.02 19.80
C THR A 41 -11.69 -7.11 20.24
N GLY A 42 -10.78 -7.22 19.27
CA GLY A 42 -9.38 -7.00 19.51
C GLY A 42 -9.31 -5.60 20.10
N ALA A 43 -9.46 -5.56 21.44
CA ALA A 43 -9.02 -4.41 22.17
C ALA A 43 -7.54 -4.33 21.83
N THR A 44 -7.18 -3.44 20.91
CA THR A 44 -5.82 -2.93 20.85
C THR A 44 -5.52 -2.57 22.29
N PRO A 45 -4.53 -3.24 22.95
CA PRO A 45 -4.19 -2.88 24.32
C PRO A 45 -3.94 -1.37 24.27
N ALA A 46 -4.75 -0.59 25.00
CA ALA A 46 -4.43 0.80 25.19
C ALA A 46 -3.01 0.81 25.77
N PRO A 47 -2.07 1.59 25.20
CA PRO A 47 -0.75 1.71 25.77
C PRO A 47 -0.96 2.07 27.25
N GLY A 48 -0.40 1.27 28.15
CA GLY A 48 -0.41 1.61 29.58
C GLY A 48 0.22 2.99 29.74
N PRO A 49 -0.11 3.75 30.80
CA PRO A 49 0.40 5.09 31.02
C PRO A 49 1.94 5.18 31.09
N ASP A 50 2.65 4.07 31.13
CA ASP A 50 4.12 3.97 31.21
C ASP A 50 4.76 3.41 29.91
N ALA A 51 4.00 3.23 28.83
CA ALA A 51 4.62 2.85 27.56
C ALA A 51 5.40 4.06 27.01
N ALA A 52 6.72 4.00 27.08
CA ALA A 52 7.58 5.01 26.44
C ALA A 52 7.14 5.14 24.97
N PRO A 53 7.09 6.37 24.42
CA PRO A 53 6.81 6.55 23.00
C PRO A 53 7.74 5.67 22.17
N GLY A 54 7.17 4.88 21.25
CA GLY A 54 7.99 4.10 20.34
C GLY A 54 8.88 5.00 19.49
N PRO A 55 9.93 4.44 18.85
CA PRO A 55 10.84 5.23 18.03
C PRO A 55 10.04 5.93 16.93
N THR A 56 10.30 7.23 16.77
CA THR A 56 9.63 8.07 15.76
C THR A 56 10.36 7.96 14.43
N ALA A 57 9.64 7.85 13.34
CA ALA A 57 10.22 7.85 12.01
C ALA A 57 10.85 9.21 11.67
N PRO A 58 11.92 9.23 10.86
CA PRO A 58 12.58 10.45 10.41
C PRO A 58 11.64 11.43 9.69
N ASP A 59 11.76 12.72 9.96
CA ASP A 59 11.05 13.75 9.20
C ASP A 59 11.68 13.92 7.81
N ALA A 60 10.91 13.64 6.75
CA ALA A 60 11.36 13.80 5.38
C ALA A 60 11.73 15.25 5.02
N HIS A 61 11.11 16.24 5.64
CA HIS A 61 11.37 17.65 5.34
C HIS A 61 12.60 18.20 6.04
N ALA A 62 13.06 17.53 7.10
CA ALA A 62 14.27 17.91 7.84
C ALA A 62 15.56 17.34 7.24
N ALA A 63 15.48 16.44 6.26
CA ALA A 63 16.63 15.77 5.68
C ALA A 63 17.33 16.59 4.58
N ALA A 64 18.66 16.47 4.52
CA ALA A 64 19.44 16.97 3.40
C ALA A 64 19.56 15.90 2.31
N TYR A 65 19.03 16.18 1.11
CA TYR A 65 19.02 15.24 -0.02
C TYR A 65 20.19 15.49 -0.98
N PRO A 66 20.89 14.43 -1.47
CA PRO A 66 21.96 14.55 -2.44
C PRO A 66 21.44 14.72 -3.87
N LEU A 67 20.40 15.54 -4.07
CA LEU A 67 19.82 15.86 -5.37
C LEU A 67 20.33 17.21 -5.85
N ASP A 68 21.02 17.23 -7.00
CA ASP A 68 21.52 18.48 -7.58
C ASP A 68 20.43 19.19 -8.39
N CYS A 69 19.87 20.23 -7.83
CA CYS A 69 18.82 21.05 -8.43
C CYS A 69 19.32 22.36 -9.08
N LYS A 70 20.63 22.51 -9.29
CA LYS A 70 21.22 23.71 -9.94
C LYS A 70 20.75 25.03 -9.33
N GLY A 71 20.58 25.07 -8.02
CA GLY A 71 20.17 26.26 -7.28
C GLY A 71 18.66 26.42 -7.04
N THR A 72 17.81 25.58 -7.63
CA THR A 72 16.38 25.58 -7.29
C THR A 72 16.11 24.76 -6.02
N PRO A 73 15.01 25.05 -5.30
CA PRO A 73 14.65 24.28 -4.13
C PRO A 73 14.36 22.80 -4.43
N ARG A 74 14.47 21.97 -3.41
CA ARG A 74 14.02 20.57 -3.44
C ARG A 74 12.65 20.47 -2.81
N THR A 75 11.77 19.65 -3.39
CA THR A 75 10.42 19.42 -2.89
C THR A 75 10.22 17.95 -2.61
N VAL A 76 9.85 17.61 -1.39
CA VAL A 76 9.32 16.28 -1.02
C VAL A 76 7.89 16.20 -1.52
N THR A 77 7.60 15.28 -2.42
CA THR A 77 6.27 15.13 -3.02
C THR A 77 5.44 14.05 -2.35
N GLU A 78 6.09 12.98 -1.91
CA GLU A 78 5.47 11.89 -1.16
C GLU A 78 6.46 11.37 -0.12
N ALA A 79 5.92 10.89 1.01
CA ALA A 79 6.69 10.19 2.03
C ALA A 79 5.88 9.03 2.60
N ALA A 80 6.55 7.93 2.94
CA ALA A 80 5.96 6.76 3.58
C ALA A 80 6.94 6.21 4.63
N GLN A 81 6.40 5.66 5.70
CA GLN A 81 7.18 5.24 6.87
C GLN A 81 6.96 3.76 7.17
N GLY A 82 7.97 3.09 7.69
CA GLY A 82 7.90 1.72 8.16
C GLY A 82 9.27 1.14 8.45
N ASP A 83 9.29 0.07 9.22
CA ASP A 83 10.51 -0.68 9.53
C ASP A 83 10.89 -1.52 8.29
N LEU A 84 11.99 -1.15 7.63
CA LEU A 84 12.43 -1.76 6.38
C LEU A 84 13.48 -2.84 6.58
N ASP A 85 14.28 -2.77 7.64
CA ASP A 85 15.35 -3.71 7.91
C ASP A 85 15.07 -4.66 9.08
N GLY A 86 13.96 -4.45 9.81
CA GLY A 86 13.49 -5.31 10.90
C GLY A 86 14.17 -5.02 12.24
N ASP A 87 14.76 -3.83 12.41
CA ASP A 87 15.46 -3.45 13.64
C ASP A 87 14.51 -2.83 14.71
N GLY A 88 13.22 -2.68 14.38
CA GLY A 88 12.20 -2.11 15.24
C GLY A 88 12.16 -0.58 15.24
N ARG A 89 12.96 0.08 14.41
CA ARG A 89 12.94 1.53 14.22
C ARG A 89 12.47 1.84 12.79
N PRO A 90 11.44 2.68 12.64
CA PRO A 90 10.93 2.96 11.31
C PRO A 90 11.87 3.89 10.54
N GLU A 91 12.10 3.57 9.28
CA GLU A 91 12.66 4.45 8.27
C GLU A 91 11.56 5.29 7.62
N THR A 92 11.98 6.38 6.96
CA THR A 92 11.14 7.16 6.06
C THR A 92 11.66 7.04 4.64
N VAL A 93 10.79 6.69 3.71
CA VAL A 93 11.09 6.76 2.28
C VAL A 93 10.49 8.04 1.73
N ALA A 94 11.29 8.85 1.02
CA ALA A 94 10.87 10.14 0.49
C ALA A 94 11.08 10.20 -1.04
N ALA A 95 10.04 10.57 -1.77
CA ALA A 95 10.12 10.95 -3.17
C ALA A 95 10.41 12.46 -3.26
N VAL A 96 11.52 12.80 -3.88
CA VAL A 96 12.04 14.17 -3.92
C VAL A 96 12.30 14.58 -5.36
N ARG A 97 11.95 15.79 -5.72
CA ARG A 97 12.26 16.39 -7.01
C ARG A 97 12.74 17.83 -6.87
N CYS A 98 13.30 18.36 -7.91
CA CYS A 98 13.59 19.79 -7.99
C CYS A 98 12.31 20.59 -8.22
N ASP A 99 12.22 21.78 -7.64
CA ASP A 99 11.17 22.74 -7.96
C ASP A 99 11.60 23.54 -9.22
N ALA A 100 11.01 23.20 -10.35
CA ALA A 100 11.38 23.79 -11.64
C ALA A 100 10.45 24.91 -12.08
N GLY A 101 9.49 25.32 -11.25
CA GLY A 101 8.51 26.36 -11.60
C GLY A 101 7.52 25.97 -12.71
N SER A 102 7.90 25.09 -13.62
CA SER A 102 7.05 24.54 -14.68
C SER A 102 7.46 23.11 -15.02
N GLY A 103 6.49 22.30 -15.44
CA GLY A 103 6.68 20.88 -15.76
C GLY A 103 6.81 20.00 -14.50
N THR A 104 7.10 18.74 -14.72
CA THR A 104 7.32 17.77 -13.65
C THR A 104 8.71 17.17 -13.76
N PRO A 105 9.70 17.72 -13.05
CA PRO A 105 11.04 17.14 -13.01
C PRO A 105 11.00 15.70 -12.51
N PRO A 106 11.94 14.85 -12.93
CA PRO A 106 12.02 13.49 -12.46
C PRO A 106 12.27 13.44 -10.95
N HIS A 107 11.75 12.40 -10.32
CA HIS A 107 11.94 12.15 -8.90
C HIS A 107 13.21 11.33 -8.64
N ALA A 108 13.80 11.56 -7.48
CA ALA A 108 14.67 10.60 -6.80
C ALA A 108 13.90 10.01 -5.62
N LEU A 109 14.23 8.79 -5.21
CA LEU A 109 13.63 8.11 -4.06
C LEU A 109 14.71 7.74 -3.08
N TYR A 110 14.60 8.25 -1.86
CA TYR A 110 15.60 8.10 -0.80
C TYR A 110 15.03 7.41 0.42
N VAL A 111 15.85 6.61 1.09
CA VAL A 111 15.56 6.06 2.42
C VAL A 111 16.29 6.90 3.44
N LEU A 112 15.58 7.31 4.47
CA LEU A 112 16.06 8.10 5.59
C LEU A 112 16.06 7.25 6.85
N ALA A 113 17.12 7.35 7.63
CA ALA A 113 17.18 6.84 8.99
C ALA A 113 17.47 7.97 9.97
N GLN A 114 16.94 7.82 11.20
CA GLN A 114 17.29 8.71 12.30
C GLN A 114 18.65 8.29 12.88
N ASP A 115 19.53 9.26 13.12
CA ASP A 115 20.74 8.98 13.90
C ASP A 115 20.33 8.64 15.35
N PRO A 116 20.94 7.65 16.00
CA PRO A 116 20.68 7.32 17.40
C PRO A 116 20.88 8.49 18.37
N ARG A 117 21.62 9.52 17.96
CA ARG A 117 21.75 10.77 18.72
C ARG A 117 20.51 11.61 18.45
N ALA A 118 19.61 11.70 19.42
CA ALA A 118 18.25 12.22 19.32
C ALA A 118 18.09 13.62 18.68
N ASP A 119 19.13 14.44 18.65
CA ASP A 119 19.09 15.84 18.17
C ASP A 119 19.70 16.03 16.76
N SER A 120 20.01 14.93 16.05
CA SER A 120 20.60 15.04 14.71
C SER A 120 19.51 15.03 13.62
N ALA A 121 19.76 15.77 12.53
CA ALA A 121 18.88 15.71 11.35
C ALA A 121 18.88 14.30 10.73
N PRO A 122 17.74 13.88 10.15
CA PRO A 122 17.67 12.63 9.42
C PRO A 122 18.72 12.55 8.32
N ARG A 123 19.30 11.37 8.12
CA ARG A 123 20.30 11.14 7.08
C ARG A 123 19.78 10.21 5.98
N VAL A 124 20.17 10.47 4.75
CA VAL A 124 19.95 9.57 3.63
C VAL A 124 20.87 8.36 3.79
N VAL A 125 20.30 7.14 3.86
CA VAL A 125 21.04 5.89 4.02
C VAL A 125 21.03 5.05 2.75
N ALA A 126 20.06 5.29 1.84
CA ALA A 126 20.02 4.63 0.53
C ALA A 126 19.31 5.49 -0.52
N THR A 127 19.66 5.27 -1.79
CA THR A 127 18.94 5.77 -2.97
C THR A 127 18.29 4.60 -3.66
N LEU A 128 16.95 4.58 -3.72
CA LEU A 128 16.18 3.53 -4.39
C LEU A 128 15.93 3.84 -5.87
N LEU A 129 15.81 5.13 -6.19
CA LEU A 129 15.64 5.63 -7.56
C LEU A 129 16.48 6.90 -7.73
N ASP A 130 17.32 6.91 -8.75
CA ASP A 130 18.08 8.09 -9.14
C ASP A 130 17.28 8.96 -10.13
N ALA A 131 17.31 10.28 -9.97
CA ALA A 131 16.62 11.22 -10.86
C ALA A 131 17.08 11.12 -12.33
N GLY A 132 18.32 10.68 -12.58
CA GLY A 132 18.86 10.41 -13.91
C GLY A 132 18.10 9.34 -14.69
N GLN A 133 17.35 8.46 -14.01
CA GLN A 133 16.47 7.47 -14.65
C GLN A 133 15.21 8.09 -15.26
N ARG A 134 14.96 9.39 -15.04
CA ARG A 134 13.87 10.18 -15.63
C ARG A 134 12.49 9.58 -15.38
N ARG A 135 12.24 9.10 -14.17
CA ARG A 135 10.94 8.57 -13.73
C ARG A 135 10.25 9.54 -12.79
N ASN A 136 8.92 9.56 -12.82
CA ASN A 136 8.10 10.18 -11.82
C ASN A 136 7.56 9.10 -10.89
N VAL A 137 7.50 9.39 -9.60
CA VAL A 137 7.02 8.48 -8.55
C VAL A 137 5.61 8.90 -8.17
N THR A 138 4.71 7.93 -8.00
CA THR A 138 3.37 8.12 -7.46
C THR A 138 2.95 6.90 -6.64
N GLY A 139 2.09 7.13 -5.64
CA GLY A 139 1.53 6.04 -4.82
C GLY A 139 2.59 5.32 -3.98
N LEU A 140 3.52 6.08 -3.43
CA LEU A 140 4.57 5.56 -2.56
C LEU A 140 3.96 4.96 -1.29
N THR A 141 4.33 3.73 -0.99
CA THR A 141 3.90 3.03 0.22
C THR A 141 5.04 2.23 0.83
N VAL A 142 4.99 2.03 2.16
CA VAL A 142 5.82 1.09 2.90
C VAL A 142 4.89 0.13 3.64
N ARG A 143 5.02 -1.17 3.37
CA ARG A 143 4.25 -2.24 4.03
C ARG A 143 5.07 -3.52 4.09
N ASP A 144 5.00 -4.21 5.22
CA ASP A 144 5.61 -5.54 5.40
C ASP A 144 7.10 -5.60 5.01
N GLY A 145 7.87 -4.54 5.32
CA GLY A 145 9.29 -4.44 4.96
C GLY A 145 9.55 -4.19 3.47
N TYR A 146 8.52 -3.83 2.68
CA TYR A 146 8.65 -3.45 1.29
C TYR A 146 8.33 -1.97 1.07
N VAL A 147 9.09 -1.35 0.21
CA VAL A 147 8.73 -0.10 -0.44
C VAL A 147 8.07 -0.43 -1.77
N ALA A 148 6.94 0.18 -2.07
CA ALA A 148 6.29 0.06 -3.38
C ALA A 148 5.91 1.43 -3.92
N ALA A 149 6.06 1.64 -5.24
CA ALA A 149 5.65 2.85 -5.91
C ALA A 149 5.39 2.60 -7.41
N HIS A 150 4.53 3.41 -8.00
CA HIS A 150 4.39 3.46 -9.45
C HIS A 150 5.43 4.39 -10.04
N LEU A 151 6.17 3.89 -11.04
CA LEU A 151 7.13 4.64 -11.82
C LEU A 151 6.52 4.98 -13.17
N LEU A 152 6.40 6.28 -13.44
CA LEU A 152 5.89 6.81 -14.70
C LEU A 152 7.04 7.38 -15.51
N GLY A 153 7.02 7.17 -16.82
CA GLY A 153 8.06 7.66 -17.72
C GLY A 153 7.59 7.75 -19.16
N TYR A 154 8.53 8.03 -20.04
CA TYR A 154 8.28 8.22 -21.47
C TYR A 154 9.23 7.34 -22.26
N SER A 155 8.69 6.58 -23.25
CA SER A 155 9.49 5.71 -24.11
C SER A 155 10.34 6.51 -25.11
N SER A 156 9.90 7.71 -25.47
CA SER A 156 10.63 8.60 -26.37
C SER A 156 10.34 10.09 -26.07
N PRO A 157 11.18 11.01 -26.57
CA PRO A 157 10.93 12.45 -26.44
C PRO A 157 9.67 12.96 -27.17
N SER A 158 9.13 12.18 -28.10
CA SER A 158 7.91 12.51 -28.84
C SER A 158 6.62 12.22 -28.08
N VAL A 159 6.69 11.45 -27.00
CA VAL A 159 5.53 11.17 -26.15
C VAL A 159 5.10 12.45 -25.43
N PRO A 160 3.80 12.82 -25.48
CA PRO A 160 3.30 14.00 -24.80
C PRO A 160 3.55 13.97 -23.30
N ARG A 161 4.01 15.08 -22.73
CA ARG A 161 4.37 15.17 -21.31
C ARG A 161 3.21 14.92 -20.33
N TYR A 162 1.99 15.11 -20.78
CA TYR A 162 0.78 14.85 -19.98
C TYR A 162 0.31 13.39 -20.05
N GLU A 163 0.94 12.54 -20.87
CA GLU A 163 0.52 11.15 -21.08
C GLU A 163 1.72 10.19 -21.05
N PRO A 164 2.29 9.94 -19.86
CA PRO A 164 3.40 8.99 -19.72
C PRO A 164 2.95 7.59 -20.16
N ASP A 165 3.66 7.01 -21.12
CA ASP A 165 3.36 5.71 -21.74
C ASP A 165 4.12 4.55 -21.09
N VAL A 166 5.15 4.83 -20.30
CA VAL A 166 5.86 3.83 -19.48
C VAL A 166 5.29 3.87 -18.06
N LYS A 167 4.69 2.76 -17.64
CA LYS A 167 4.07 2.62 -16.31
C LYS A 167 4.53 1.31 -15.70
N GLN A 168 5.24 1.37 -14.60
CA GLN A 168 5.79 0.21 -13.92
C GLN A 168 5.46 0.27 -12.43
N LEU A 169 5.16 -0.87 -11.82
CA LEU A 169 5.16 -1.03 -10.38
C LEU A 169 6.56 -1.46 -9.97
N ALA A 170 7.21 -0.66 -9.16
CA ALA A 170 8.49 -0.99 -8.56
C ALA A 170 8.29 -1.37 -7.10
N LYS A 171 8.98 -2.42 -6.67
CA LYS A 171 9.07 -2.86 -5.29
C LYS A 171 10.53 -2.96 -4.88
N TRP A 172 10.83 -2.54 -3.67
CA TRP A 172 12.17 -2.68 -3.09
C TRP A 172 12.06 -3.38 -1.75
N ARG A 173 12.97 -4.29 -1.51
CA ARG A 173 13.10 -5.00 -0.24
C ARG A 173 14.54 -4.96 0.24
N TRP A 174 14.71 -4.73 1.55
CA TRP A 174 16.01 -4.88 2.18
C TRP A 174 16.37 -6.37 2.30
N THR A 175 17.50 -6.76 1.76
CA THR A 175 17.97 -8.17 1.79
C THR A 175 19.48 -8.21 1.70
N GLY A 176 20.10 -8.81 2.71
CA GLY A 176 21.57 -9.00 2.70
C GLY A 176 22.35 -7.69 2.66
N GLY A 177 21.91 -6.67 3.41
CA GLY A 177 22.60 -5.38 3.54
C GLY A 177 22.40 -4.42 2.38
N LYS A 178 21.41 -4.65 1.50
CA LYS A 178 21.08 -3.77 0.38
C LYS A 178 19.62 -3.87 -0.04
N PHE A 179 19.11 -2.82 -0.70
CA PHE A 179 17.80 -2.88 -1.35
C PHE A 179 17.90 -3.61 -2.70
N ARG A 180 16.99 -4.57 -2.89
CA ARG A 180 16.78 -5.24 -4.18
C ARG A 180 15.51 -4.73 -4.78
N GLN A 181 15.56 -4.35 -6.06
CA GLN A 181 14.43 -3.85 -6.84
C GLN A 181 13.83 -4.97 -7.69
N GLU A 182 12.50 -5.00 -7.73
CA GLU A 182 11.68 -5.76 -8.67
C GLU A 182 10.80 -4.80 -9.43
N LEU A 183 10.77 -4.93 -10.76
CA LEU A 183 9.93 -4.12 -11.65
C LEU A 183 8.89 -5.03 -12.30
N THR A 184 7.65 -4.59 -12.28
CA THR A 184 6.54 -5.23 -12.99
C THR A 184 5.88 -4.18 -13.89
N ASP A 185 5.76 -4.46 -15.17
CA ASP A 185 5.02 -3.59 -16.06
C ASP A 185 3.56 -3.56 -15.61
N SER A 186 3.07 -2.39 -15.31
CA SER A 186 1.64 -2.20 -15.08
C SER A 186 0.99 -2.46 -16.43
N ALA A 187 0.48 -3.67 -16.65
CA ALA A 187 -0.28 -3.97 -17.84
C ALA A 187 -1.30 -2.86 -18.02
N ALA A 188 -1.20 -2.13 -19.13
CA ALA A 188 -2.26 -1.24 -19.56
C ALA A 188 -3.53 -2.07 -19.52
N GLY A 189 -4.48 -1.67 -18.66
CA GLY A 189 -5.73 -2.39 -18.53
C GLY A 189 -6.29 -2.62 -19.92
N ARG A 190 -6.28 -3.87 -20.36
CA ARG A 190 -7.09 -4.27 -21.50
C ARG A 190 -8.52 -4.20 -21.03
N VAL A 191 -9.20 -3.16 -21.49
CA VAL A 191 -10.66 -3.06 -21.47
C VAL A 191 -11.20 -4.12 -22.40
#